data_2ab194fe961203023bd389e321217b12
#
_entry.id   2ab194fe961203023bd389e321217b12
#
_cell.length_a   1.000
_cell.length_b   1.000
_cell.length_c   1.000
_cell.angle_alpha   90.00
_cell.angle_beta   90.00
_cell.angle_gamma   90.00
#
_symmetry.space_group_name_H-M   'P 1'
#
loop_
_entity.id
_entity.type
_entity.pdbx_description
1 polymer ?
#
loop_
_entity_poly.entity_id
_entity_poly.type
_entity_poly.pdbx_seq_one_letter_code
_entity_poly.pdbx_strand_id
1 'polypeptide(L)'
;MQRAEVSIEPFTPVQVIAVTGGKGGTGKTSVAVNLATALALMGRKTMLLDGDLGLANVDVLLGLSPRYTLEHVLKGERALEEVILETESGVRVVPASSGVARLASLSPAEQSGIVQAFSMLPGPPQVLIVDTAAGIAEPVLQFCQAAQQVLVVLRDEPTSLTDT
;
A
#
# COMPACT_ATOMS: atom_id res chain seq x y z
N MET A 1 11.21 6.77 -43.57
CA MET A 1 10.96 5.79 -42.49
C MET A 1 11.64 6.29 -41.25
N GLN A 2 10.91 7.00 -40.34
CA GLN A 2 11.43 7.43 -39.06
C GLN A 2 11.41 6.22 -38.11
N ARG A 3 12.59 5.82 -37.63
CA ARG A 3 12.67 4.85 -36.51
C ARG A 3 12.15 5.56 -35.27
N ALA A 4 11.07 5.05 -34.67
CA ALA A 4 10.66 5.44 -33.35
C ALA A 4 11.78 5.05 -32.39
N GLU A 5 12.45 6.04 -31.78
CA GLU A 5 13.34 5.80 -30.65
C GLU A 5 12.47 5.33 -29.48
N VAL A 6 12.58 4.06 -29.16
CA VAL A 6 12.04 3.51 -27.90
C VAL A 6 12.92 4.05 -26.80
N SER A 7 12.49 5.12 -26.16
CA SER A 7 13.14 5.59 -24.92
C SER A 7 12.85 4.55 -23.82
N ILE A 8 13.85 3.73 -23.53
CA ILE A 8 13.84 2.85 -22.38
C ILE A 8 14.05 3.77 -21.17
N GLU A 9 12.96 4.13 -20.48
CA GLU A 9 13.10 4.81 -19.20
C GLU A 9 13.88 3.89 -18.24
N PRO A 10 14.89 4.41 -17.52
CA PRO A 10 15.66 3.59 -16.58
C PRO A 10 14.71 3.03 -15.51
N PHE A 11 14.82 1.74 -15.25
CA PHE A 11 14.07 1.07 -14.18
C PHE A 11 14.43 1.73 -12.85
N THR A 12 13.52 2.51 -12.30
CA THR A 12 13.65 3.08 -10.96
C THR A 12 12.92 2.15 -10.00
N PRO A 13 13.62 1.57 -9.02
CA PRO A 13 12.98 0.72 -8.03
C PRO A 13 11.85 1.46 -7.33
N VAL A 14 10.74 0.79 -7.10
CA VAL A 14 9.61 1.32 -6.33
C VAL A 14 10.07 1.56 -4.89
N GLN A 15 9.95 2.79 -4.40
CA GLN A 15 10.20 3.11 -3.00
C GLN A 15 9.01 2.69 -2.16
N VAL A 16 9.19 1.73 -1.26
CA VAL A 16 8.15 1.23 -0.37
C VAL A 16 8.29 1.90 1.00
N ILE A 17 7.20 2.49 1.48
CA ILE A 17 7.10 3.14 2.79
C ILE A 17 5.99 2.45 3.58
N ALA A 18 6.32 1.78 4.68
CA ALA A 18 5.33 1.23 5.60
C ALA A 18 4.96 2.28 6.65
N VAL A 19 3.67 2.51 6.86
CA VAL A 19 3.14 3.37 7.93
C VAL A 19 2.58 2.47 9.02
N THR A 20 3.17 2.51 10.19
CA THR A 20 2.84 1.62 11.31
C THR A 20 2.70 2.36 12.64
N GLY A 21 2.30 1.67 13.69
CA GLY A 21 2.22 2.18 15.07
C GLY A 21 1.60 1.16 16.00
N GLY A 22 2.02 1.16 17.25
CA GLY A 22 1.68 0.12 18.23
C GLY A 22 0.20 0.05 18.59
N LYS A 23 -0.58 1.14 18.47
CA LYS A 23 -1.96 1.22 18.95
C LYS A 23 -2.95 1.60 17.87
N GLY A 24 -4.18 1.06 17.95
CA GLY A 24 -5.31 1.48 17.12
C GLY A 24 -5.71 2.94 17.39
N GLY A 25 -6.20 3.64 16.37
CA GLY A 25 -6.69 5.02 16.51
C GLY A 25 -5.60 6.09 16.65
N THR A 26 -4.33 5.79 16.44
CA THR A 26 -3.24 6.79 16.46
C THR A 26 -3.21 7.70 15.24
N GLY A 27 -3.98 7.39 14.20
CA GLY A 27 -4.03 8.18 12.97
C GLY A 27 -3.14 7.67 11.84
N LYS A 28 -2.68 6.43 11.88
CA LYS A 28 -1.84 5.80 10.84
C LYS A 28 -2.42 5.97 9.44
N THR A 29 -3.66 5.54 9.24
CA THR A 29 -4.36 5.64 7.97
C THR A 29 -4.47 7.09 7.49
N SER A 30 -4.78 8.02 8.39
CA SER A 30 -4.81 9.44 8.04
C SER A 30 -3.44 9.96 7.60
N VAL A 31 -2.37 9.54 8.27
CA VAL A 31 -0.99 9.87 7.88
C VAL A 31 -0.65 9.26 6.53
N ALA A 32 -0.96 7.99 6.31
CA ALA A 32 -0.70 7.28 5.06
C ALA A 32 -1.42 7.94 3.87
N VAL A 33 -2.72 8.23 4.01
CA VAL A 33 -3.53 8.89 2.98
C VAL A 33 -3.01 10.29 2.67
N ASN A 34 -2.72 11.11 3.69
CA ASN A 34 -2.22 12.47 3.48
C ASN A 34 -0.82 12.48 2.85
N LEU A 35 0.06 11.57 3.27
CA LEU A 35 1.39 11.40 2.67
C LEU A 35 1.28 11.00 1.20
N ALA A 36 0.42 10.03 0.88
CA ALA A 36 0.17 9.60 -0.49
C ALA A 36 -0.33 10.76 -1.36
N THR A 37 -1.31 11.50 -0.85
CA THR A 37 -1.88 12.67 -1.53
C THR A 37 -0.83 13.76 -1.76
N ALA A 38 -0.04 14.08 -0.76
CA ALA A 38 1.02 15.09 -0.87
C ALA A 38 2.04 14.70 -1.95
N LEU A 39 2.49 13.44 -1.97
CA LEU A 39 3.44 12.95 -2.96
C LEU A 39 2.84 12.98 -4.38
N ALA A 40 1.57 12.60 -4.53
CA ALA A 40 0.88 12.66 -5.82
C ALA A 40 0.76 14.10 -6.32
N LEU A 41 0.39 15.06 -5.47
CA LEU A 41 0.35 16.49 -5.80
C LEU A 41 1.71 17.07 -6.16
N MET A 42 2.81 16.47 -5.66
CA MET A 42 4.19 16.80 -6.06
C MET A 42 4.60 16.12 -7.38
N GLY A 43 3.68 15.45 -8.07
CA GLY A 43 3.94 14.80 -9.36
C GLY A 43 4.55 13.40 -9.27
N ARG A 44 4.62 12.78 -8.08
CA ARG A 44 5.12 11.42 -7.91
C ARG A 44 4.00 10.41 -8.23
N LYS A 45 4.30 9.40 -9.04
CA LYS A 45 3.39 8.27 -9.26
C LYS A 45 3.26 7.48 -7.96
N THR A 46 2.22 7.77 -7.19
CA THR A 46 2.04 7.23 -5.84
C THR A 46 0.91 6.20 -5.81
N MET A 47 1.17 5.10 -5.12
CA MET A 47 0.20 4.05 -4.86
C MET A 47 0.05 3.86 -3.34
N LEU A 48 -1.16 3.61 -2.89
CA LEU A 48 -1.50 3.34 -1.50
C LEU A 48 -2.12 1.94 -1.41
N LEU A 49 -1.49 1.07 -0.63
CA LEU A 49 -2.01 -0.25 -0.30
C LEU A 49 -2.61 -0.21 1.10
N ASP A 50 -3.89 -0.55 1.20
CA ASP A 50 -4.54 -0.78 2.48
C ASP A 50 -4.11 -2.16 3.01
N GLY A 51 -3.20 -2.15 3.96
CA GLY A 51 -2.65 -3.34 4.61
C GLY A 51 -3.29 -3.64 5.98
N ASP A 52 -4.30 -2.88 6.41
CA ASP A 52 -5.09 -3.19 7.59
C ASP A 52 -6.16 -4.24 7.28
N LEU A 53 -5.80 -5.49 7.47
CA LEU A 53 -6.61 -6.66 7.13
C LEU A 53 -7.85 -6.83 8.02
N GLY A 54 -7.90 -6.12 9.13
CA GLY A 54 -9.01 -6.18 10.09
C GLY A 54 -10.04 -5.08 9.91
N LEU A 55 -9.61 -3.90 9.52
CA LEU A 55 -10.42 -2.69 9.39
C LEU A 55 -9.93 -1.88 8.19
N ALA A 56 -10.27 -2.29 6.98
CA ALA A 56 -10.01 -1.52 5.77
C ALA A 56 -10.68 -0.14 5.90
N ASN A 57 -9.86 0.91 6.00
CA ASN A 57 -10.35 2.27 6.25
C ASN A 57 -9.94 3.28 5.18
N VAL A 58 -9.02 2.90 4.29
CA VAL A 58 -8.52 3.79 3.23
C VAL A 58 -9.63 4.16 2.25
N ASP A 59 -10.43 3.19 1.84
CA ASP A 59 -11.56 3.38 0.95
C ASP A 59 -12.61 4.31 1.57
N VAL A 60 -12.91 4.13 2.86
CA VAL A 60 -13.85 4.98 3.60
C VAL A 60 -13.35 6.42 3.69
N LEU A 61 -12.07 6.63 4.04
CA LEU A 61 -11.48 7.97 4.13
C LEU A 61 -11.44 8.70 2.79
N LEU A 62 -11.27 7.96 1.70
CA LEU A 62 -11.22 8.52 0.35
C LEU A 62 -12.58 8.53 -0.36
N GLY A 63 -13.65 8.06 0.28
CA GLY A 63 -14.99 7.98 -0.31
C GLY A 63 -15.07 7.02 -1.49
N LEU A 64 -14.21 6.00 -1.52
CA LEU A 64 -14.15 5.01 -2.59
C LEU A 64 -15.12 3.85 -2.30
N SER A 65 -15.62 3.24 -3.38
CA SER A 65 -16.49 2.06 -3.29
C SER A 65 -15.90 0.93 -4.12
N PRO A 66 -14.95 0.17 -3.58
CA PRO A 66 -14.26 -0.88 -4.32
C PRO A 66 -15.22 -2.02 -4.67
N ARG A 67 -15.27 -2.37 -5.96
CA ARG A 67 -16.01 -3.57 -6.42
C ARG A 67 -15.17 -4.83 -6.23
N TYR A 68 -13.88 -4.70 -6.43
CA TYR A 68 -12.91 -5.77 -6.29
C TYR A 68 -11.76 -5.30 -5.39
N THR A 69 -11.11 -6.25 -4.75
CA THR A 69 -10.04 -6.00 -3.79
C THR A 69 -8.83 -6.88 -4.10
N LEU A 70 -7.73 -6.66 -3.40
CA LEU A 70 -6.53 -7.48 -3.54
C LEU A 70 -6.81 -8.98 -3.30
N GLU A 71 -7.84 -9.31 -2.52
CA GLU A 71 -8.27 -10.71 -2.33
C GLU A 71 -8.63 -11.40 -3.65
N HIS A 72 -9.34 -10.71 -4.54
CA HIS A 72 -9.71 -11.25 -5.85
C HIS A 72 -8.48 -11.50 -6.74
N VAL A 73 -7.45 -10.64 -6.59
CA VAL A 73 -6.17 -10.85 -7.28
C VAL A 73 -5.45 -12.09 -6.74
N LEU A 74 -5.40 -12.25 -5.42
CA LEU A 74 -4.74 -13.39 -4.77
C LEU A 74 -5.43 -14.73 -5.05
N LYS A 75 -6.73 -14.70 -5.34
CA LYS A 75 -7.49 -15.87 -5.80
C LYS A 75 -7.36 -16.15 -7.29
N GLY A 76 -6.70 -15.26 -8.05
CA GLY A 76 -6.61 -15.35 -9.51
C GLY A 76 -7.92 -15.02 -10.25
N GLU A 77 -8.86 -14.37 -9.58
CA GLU A 77 -10.18 -14.01 -10.12
C GLU A 77 -10.14 -12.70 -10.92
N ARG A 78 -9.18 -11.84 -10.61
CA ARG A 78 -8.99 -10.52 -11.22
C ARG A 78 -7.52 -10.20 -11.43
N ALA A 79 -7.23 -9.41 -12.47
CA ALA A 79 -5.92 -8.79 -12.65
C ALA A 79 -5.74 -7.63 -11.65
N LEU A 80 -4.49 -7.29 -11.31
CA LEU A 80 -4.20 -6.20 -10.37
C LEU A 80 -4.75 -4.87 -10.84
N GLU A 81 -4.69 -4.60 -12.15
CA GLU A 81 -5.22 -3.37 -12.77
C GLU A 81 -6.72 -3.18 -12.57
N GLU A 82 -7.48 -4.28 -12.47
CA GLU A 82 -8.94 -4.24 -12.32
C GLU A 82 -9.38 -3.86 -10.89
N VAL A 83 -8.48 -3.95 -9.92
CA VAL A 83 -8.77 -3.65 -8.51
C VAL A 83 -8.26 -2.28 -8.08
N ILE A 84 -7.36 -1.66 -8.88
CA ILE A 84 -6.82 -0.35 -8.58
C ILE A 84 -7.89 0.72 -8.79
N LEU A 85 -8.06 1.58 -7.79
CA LEU A 85 -8.91 2.77 -7.85
C LEU A 85 -8.03 4.01 -7.93
N GLU A 86 -8.40 4.98 -8.76
CA GLU A 86 -7.70 6.25 -8.86
C GLU A 86 -8.52 7.35 -8.19
N THR A 87 -7.85 8.16 -7.36
CA THR A 87 -8.45 9.30 -6.68
C THR A 87 -8.33 10.58 -7.53
N GLU A 88 -9.11 11.60 -7.21
CA GLU A 88 -9.00 12.93 -7.85
C GLU A 88 -7.61 13.56 -7.68
N SER A 89 -6.89 13.22 -6.61
CA SER A 89 -5.52 13.67 -6.38
C SER A 89 -4.45 12.90 -7.16
N GLY A 90 -4.84 11.88 -7.93
CA GLY A 90 -3.92 11.04 -8.70
C GLY A 90 -3.26 9.91 -7.89
N VAL A 91 -3.69 9.67 -6.65
CA VAL A 91 -3.27 8.50 -5.88
C VAL A 91 -4.00 7.27 -6.40
N ARG A 92 -3.25 6.22 -6.71
CA ARG A 92 -3.80 4.89 -7.02
C ARG A 92 -3.92 4.08 -5.75
N VAL A 93 -5.12 3.58 -5.46
CA VAL A 93 -5.41 2.83 -4.23
C VAL A 93 -5.67 1.37 -4.57
N VAL A 94 -5.02 0.48 -3.84
CA VAL A 94 -5.30 -0.96 -3.85
C VAL A 94 -6.06 -1.30 -2.58
N PRO A 95 -7.38 -1.50 -2.64
CA PRO A 95 -8.16 -1.81 -1.46
C PRO A 95 -7.89 -3.24 -1.00
N ALA A 96 -7.67 -3.40 0.31
CA ALA A 96 -7.72 -4.71 0.93
C ALA A 96 -9.18 -5.09 1.23
N SER A 97 -9.48 -6.37 1.37
CA SER A 97 -10.79 -6.77 1.87
C SER A 97 -10.74 -6.97 3.38
N SER A 98 -11.77 -6.49 4.08
CA SER A 98 -11.95 -6.78 5.50
C SER A 98 -12.11 -8.29 5.70
N GLY A 99 -11.23 -8.90 6.48
CA GLY A 99 -11.30 -10.31 6.83
C GLY A 99 -10.28 -11.22 6.12
N VAL A 100 -9.36 -10.68 5.33
CA VAL A 100 -8.32 -11.50 4.69
C VAL A 100 -7.13 -11.70 5.63
N ALA A 101 -7.27 -12.65 6.55
CA ALA A 101 -6.12 -13.23 7.26
C ALA A 101 -5.06 -13.80 6.29
N ARG A 102 -5.34 -13.82 5.00
CA ARG A 102 -4.53 -14.45 3.97
C ARG A 102 -3.30 -13.64 3.57
N LEU A 103 -3.36 -12.32 3.55
CA LEU A 103 -2.15 -11.51 3.33
C LEU A 103 -1.14 -11.71 4.46
N ALA A 104 -1.64 -11.96 5.67
CA ALA A 104 -0.84 -12.26 6.84
C ALA A 104 -0.12 -13.63 6.78
N SER A 105 -0.63 -14.53 5.96
CA SER A 105 -0.10 -15.90 5.80
C SER A 105 0.57 -16.11 4.44
N LEU A 106 0.83 -15.04 3.69
CA LEU A 106 1.53 -15.14 2.42
C LEU A 106 2.96 -15.65 2.63
N SER A 107 3.31 -16.68 1.87
CA SER A 107 4.69 -17.12 1.78
C SER A 107 5.58 -15.99 1.19
N PRO A 108 6.90 -16.01 1.45
CA PRO A 108 7.82 -15.05 0.84
C PRO A 108 7.73 -15.00 -0.69
N ALA A 109 7.41 -16.12 -1.33
CA ALA A 109 7.23 -16.20 -2.78
C ALA A 109 5.98 -15.43 -3.25
N GLU A 110 4.86 -15.54 -2.52
CA GLU A 110 3.64 -14.80 -2.83
C GLU A 110 3.80 -13.30 -2.59
N GLN A 111 4.50 -12.91 -1.52
CA GLN A 111 4.84 -11.50 -1.26
C GLN A 111 5.70 -10.92 -2.38
N SER A 112 6.72 -11.65 -2.82
CA SER A 112 7.55 -11.26 -3.97
C SER A 112 6.74 -11.15 -5.25
N GLY A 113 5.78 -12.05 -5.46
CA GLY A 113 4.85 -12.02 -6.59
C GLY A 113 4.00 -10.75 -6.62
N ILE A 114 3.50 -10.30 -5.46
CA ILE A 114 2.75 -9.04 -5.35
C ILE A 114 3.64 -7.84 -5.70
N VAL A 115 4.84 -7.76 -5.13
CA VAL A 115 5.78 -6.67 -5.44
C VAL A 115 6.12 -6.65 -6.93
N GLN A 116 6.33 -7.82 -7.53
CA GLN A 116 6.58 -7.93 -8.96
C GLN A 116 5.36 -7.48 -9.78
N ALA A 117 4.14 -7.85 -9.39
CA ALA A 117 2.92 -7.42 -10.06
C ALA A 117 2.79 -5.89 -10.08
N PHE A 118 3.13 -5.20 -8.98
CA PHE A 118 3.15 -3.74 -8.94
C PHE A 118 4.17 -3.14 -9.92
N SER A 119 5.32 -3.77 -10.08
CA SER A 119 6.37 -3.31 -10.98
C SER A 119 6.02 -3.52 -12.46
N MET A 120 5.11 -4.44 -12.75
CA MET A 120 4.65 -4.76 -14.12
C MET A 120 3.43 -3.95 -14.56
N LEU A 121 2.85 -3.14 -13.68
CA LEU A 121 1.73 -2.28 -14.03
C LEU A 121 2.09 -1.28 -15.13
N PRO A 122 1.15 -0.92 -16.01
CA PRO A 122 1.30 0.22 -16.90
C PRO A 122 1.55 1.50 -16.08
N GLY A 123 2.72 2.13 -16.28
CA GLY A 123 3.17 3.26 -15.46
C GLY A 123 3.37 2.86 -13.99
N PRO A 124 4.37 2.04 -13.68
CA PRO A 124 4.58 1.53 -12.32
C PRO A 124 4.68 2.68 -11.30
N PRO A 125 4.31 2.45 -10.04
CA PRO A 125 4.44 3.47 -9.01
C PRO A 125 5.92 3.78 -8.75
N GLN A 126 6.23 5.03 -8.45
CA GLN A 126 7.53 5.45 -7.93
C GLN A 126 7.57 5.27 -6.41
N VAL A 127 6.42 5.43 -5.76
CA VAL A 127 6.26 5.27 -4.31
C VAL A 127 5.04 4.39 -4.04
N LEU A 128 5.24 3.36 -3.21
CA LEU A 128 4.19 2.52 -2.65
C LEU A 128 4.13 2.77 -1.15
N ILE A 129 3.02 3.30 -0.67
CA ILE A 129 2.73 3.45 0.75
C ILE A 129 1.88 2.27 1.19
N VAL A 130 2.26 1.63 2.29
CA VAL A 130 1.52 0.53 2.90
C VAL A 130 0.99 1.02 4.24
N ASP A 131 -0.33 1.18 4.37
CA ASP A 131 -0.99 1.45 5.65
C ASP A 131 -1.16 0.13 6.39
N THR A 132 -0.42 -0.08 7.47
CA THR A 132 -0.45 -1.35 8.20
C THR A 132 -1.46 -1.33 9.34
N ALA A 133 -1.91 -2.52 9.75
CA ALA A 133 -2.67 -2.68 11.00
C ALA A 133 -1.89 -2.18 12.21
N ALA A 134 -2.59 -1.97 13.32
CA ALA A 134 -1.96 -1.63 14.59
C ALA A 134 -1.25 -2.82 15.23
N GLY A 135 -0.17 -2.54 15.96
CA GLY A 135 0.55 -3.52 16.78
C GLY A 135 1.76 -4.12 16.09
N ILE A 136 2.25 -5.21 16.69
CA ILE A 136 3.47 -5.92 16.30
C ILE A 136 3.17 -7.34 15.80
N ALA A 137 1.97 -7.57 15.29
CA ALA A 137 1.62 -8.86 14.70
C ALA A 137 2.51 -9.18 13.49
N GLU A 138 2.74 -10.47 13.26
CA GLU A 138 3.63 -10.96 12.21
C GLU A 138 3.43 -10.28 10.84
N PRO A 139 2.18 -10.06 10.37
CA PRO A 139 1.96 -9.38 9.10
C PRO A 139 2.49 -7.94 9.05
N VAL A 140 2.35 -7.21 10.17
CA VAL A 140 2.85 -5.83 10.28
C VAL A 140 4.37 -5.83 10.19
N LEU A 141 5.03 -6.75 10.90
CA LEU A 141 6.49 -6.90 10.86
C LEU A 141 6.98 -7.26 9.46
N GLN A 142 6.28 -8.13 8.75
CA GLN A 142 6.63 -8.51 7.37
C GLN A 142 6.56 -7.32 6.41
N PHE A 143 5.51 -6.48 6.49
CA PHE A 143 5.43 -5.25 5.70
C PHE A 143 6.56 -4.28 6.05
N CYS A 144 6.86 -4.10 7.34
CA CYS A 144 7.97 -3.24 7.77
C CYS A 144 9.33 -3.76 7.29
N GLN A 145 9.57 -5.06 7.31
CA GLN A 145 10.81 -5.67 6.84
C GLN A 145 10.98 -5.57 5.32
N ALA A 146 9.89 -5.63 4.56
CA ALA A 146 9.91 -5.50 3.11
C ALA A 146 10.04 -4.04 2.64
N ALA A 147 9.76 -3.07 3.49
CA ALA A 147 9.81 -1.65 3.17
C ALA A 147 11.24 -1.09 3.26
N GLN A 148 11.58 -0.12 2.39
CA GLN A 148 12.82 0.63 2.49
C GLN A 148 12.77 1.71 3.59
N GLN A 149 11.57 2.16 3.94
CA GLN A 149 11.34 3.13 5.01
C GLN A 149 10.14 2.72 5.85
N VAL A 150 10.24 2.94 7.15
CA VAL A 150 9.15 2.70 8.10
C VAL A 150 8.84 4.01 8.81
N LEU A 151 7.59 4.48 8.68
CA LEU A 151 7.07 5.63 9.39
C LEU A 151 6.23 5.15 10.57
N VAL A 152 6.73 5.42 11.78
CA VAL A 152 6.05 5.01 13.02
C VAL A 152 5.21 6.18 13.54
N VAL A 153 3.90 5.96 13.67
CA VAL A 153 2.95 6.94 14.18
C VAL A 153 2.69 6.67 15.66
N LEU A 154 3.09 7.62 16.50
CA LEU A 154 2.95 7.55 17.96
C LEU A 154 2.01 8.63 18.46
N ARG A 155 1.34 8.33 19.58
CA ARG A 155 0.69 9.34 20.43
C ARG A 155 1.51 9.52 21.69
N ASP A 156 1.47 10.70 22.27
CA ASP A 156 2.07 11.00 23.59
C ASP A 156 1.21 10.41 24.72
N GLU A 157 1.12 9.07 24.72
CA GLU A 157 0.45 8.27 25.73
C GLU A 157 1.39 7.13 26.14
N PRO A 158 1.54 6.82 27.45
CA PRO A 158 2.48 5.78 27.93
C PRO A 158 2.28 4.43 27.25
N THR A 159 1.03 4.03 26.97
CA THR A 159 0.70 2.76 26.31
C THR A 159 1.09 2.74 24.82
N SER A 160 1.07 3.88 24.15
CA SER A 160 1.48 3.97 22.75
C SER A 160 2.99 3.79 22.56
N LEU A 161 3.78 4.16 23.55
CA LEU A 161 5.25 4.04 23.55
C LEU A 161 5.72 2.63 23.88
N THR A 162 4.90 1.85 24.60
CA THR A 162 5.27 0.50 25.05
C THR A 162 5.02 -0.55 23.97
N ASP A 163 4.03 -0.32 23.09
CA ASP A 163 3.58 -1.28 22.07
C ASP A 163 4.23 -1.04 20.69
N THR A 164 5.24 -0.19 20.63
CA THR A 164 5.96 0.18 19.41
C THR A 164 7.39 -0.30 19.41
#